data_21a787b1c96492e2f9cba39f6d00e55e
#
_entry.id   21a787b1c96492e2f9cba39f6d00e55e
#
_cell.length_a   1.000
_cell.length_b   1.000
_cell.length_c   1.000
_cell.angle_alpha   90.00
_cell.angle_beta   90.00
_cell.angle_gamma   90.00
#
_symmetry.space_group_name_H-M   'P 1'
#
loop_
_entity.id
_entity.type
_entity.pdbx_description
1 polymer ?
#
loop_
_entity_poly.entity_id
_entity_poly.type
_entity_poly.pdbx_seq_one_letter_code
_entity_poly.pdbx_strand_id
1 'polypeptide(L)'
;MITGAIKNKVDKIWTDIWAGGITNPLTVIEQLTYLMFIRSLDEKELETEEFENISGEKMDKIFPQSPIGQSMRWSRFKNNDPRDIYDVISQRVFPAIKNMKHGHLPDFTPQGEMIEIADGGGDGAEKDTAFARYMSDAMFLIPTPQVLQKIITGLDDLYEHDISDLDMQGDLYEYMLGKLSTAGQNGQFRTPRHIIQMMVELV
;
A
#
# COMPACT_ATOMS: atom_id res chain seq x y z
N MET A 1 10.85 3.78 17.33
CA MET A 1 11.85 4.48 16.46
C MET A 1 12.59 3.41 15.66
N ILE A 2 12.60 3.51 14.32
CA ILE A 2 13.25 2.51 13.46
C ILE A 2 14.78 2.50 13.66
N THR A 3 15.36 1.27 13.63
CA THR A 3 16.80 1.02 13.81
C THR A 3 17.62 1.45 12.58
N GLY A 4 18.94 1.51 12.69
CA GLY A 4 19.82 1.78 11.56
C GLY A 4 19.71 0.72 10.45
N ALA A 5 19.47 -0.55 10.80
CA ALA A 5 19.27 -1.63 9.83
C ALA A 5 18.00 -1.40 8.99
N ILE A 6 16.89 -1.05 9.63
CA ILE A 6 15.62 -0.73 8.94
C ILE A 6 15.81 0.49 8.03
N LYS A 7 16.46 1.55 8.52
CA LYS A 7 16.78 2.74 7.71
C LYS A 7 17.57 2.38 6.45
N ASN A 8 18.57 1.52 6.57
CA ASN A 8 19.38 1.08 5.42
C ASN A 8 18.54 0.31 4.38
N LYS A 9 17.59 -0.53 4.82
CA LYS A 9 16.68 -1.23 3.91
C LYS A 9 15.76 -0.24 3.18
N VAL A 10 15.19 0.71 3.89
CA VAL A 10 14.35 1.78 3.30
C VAL A 10 15.17 2.63 2.33
N ASP A 11 16.40 2.98 2.67
CA ASP A 11 17.30 3.74 1.80
C ASP A 11 17.66 2.99 0.53
N LYS A 12 17.79 1.66 0.62
CA LYS A 12 18.01 0.83 -0.55
C LYS A 12 16.78 0.83 -1.47
N ILE A 13 15.58 0.64 -0.93
CA ILE A 13 14.33 0.71 -1.73
C ILE A 13 14.22 2.08 -2.39
N TRP A 14 14.46 3.14 -1.64
CA TRP A 14 14.47 4.51 -2.16
C TRP A 14 15.45 4.70 -3.31
N THR A 15 16.67 4.19 -3.15
CA THR A 15 17.71 4.27 -4.17
C THR A 15 17.36 3.47 -5.42
N ASP A 16 16.74 2.29 -5.27
CA ASP A 16 16.28 1.47 -6.39
C ASP A 16 15.19 2.18 -7.21
N ILE A 17 14.26 2.88 -6.56
CA ILE A 17 13.24 3.70 -7.21
C ILE A 17 13.88 4.89 -7.93
N TRP A 18 14.79 5.58 -7.27
CA TRP A 18 15.50 6.73 -7.81
C TRP A 18 16.33 6.37 -9.04
N ALA A 19 17.13 5.30 -8.93
CA ALA A 19 17.90 4.75 -10.04
C ALA A 19 17.02 4.22 -11.18
N GLY A 20 15.78 3.82 -10.86
CA GLY A 20 14.77 3.40 -11.82
C GLY A 20 14.12 4.56 -12.60
N GLY A 21 14.44 5.82 -12.28
CA GLY A 21 13.97 6.99 -13.03
C GLY A 21 12.94 7.86 -12.32
N ILE A 22 12.47 7.49 -11.12
CA ILE A 22 11.57 8.34 -10.32
C ILE A 22 12.44 9.18 -9.37
N THR A 23 12.73 10.42 -9.76
CA THR A 23 13.64 11.33 -9.05
C THR A 23 12.93 12.39 -8.21
N ASN A 24 11.61 12.47 -8.27
CA ASN A 24 10.84 13.35 -7.38
C ASN A 24 10.58 12.62 -6.05
N PRO A 25 11.07 13.12 -4.91
CA PRO A 25 10.89 12.48 -3.61
C PRO A 25 9.42 12.28 -3.22
N LEU A 26 8.55 13.22 -3.56
CA LEU A 26 7.12 13.08 -3.28
C LEU A 26 6.51 11.91 -4.05
N THR A 27 6.84 11.79 -5.34
CA THR A 27 6.39 10.66 -6.18
C THR A 27 6.91 9.32 -5.64
N VAL A 28 8.16 9.27 -5.14
CA VAL A 28 8.69 8.05 -4.51
C VAL A 28 7.84 7.63 -3.31
N ILE A 29 7.50 8.59 -2.43
CA ILE A 29 6.67 8.32 -1.25
C ILE A 29 5.27 7.87 -1.68
N GLU A 30 4.66 8.53 -2.66
CA GLU A 30 3.35 8.15 -3.19
C GLU A 30 3.34 6.71 -3.70
N GLN A 31 4.31 6.34 -4.55
CA GLN A 31 4.39 4.98 -5.10
C GLN A 31 4.61 3.93 -4.00
N LEU A 32 5.48 4.20 -3.02
CA LEU A 32 5.67 3.32 -1.85
C LEU A 32 4.39 3.20 -1.03
N THR A 33 3.71 4.31 -0.77
CA THR A 33 2.44 4.32 -0.03
C THR A 33 1.39 3.44 -0.70
N TYR A 34 1.25 3.52 -2.02
CA TYR A 34 0.30 2.69 -2.76
C TYR A 34 0.64 1.20 -2.63
N LEU A 35 1.91 0.82 -2.77
CA LEU A 35 2.32 -0.57 -2.64
C LEU A 35 2.16 -1.11 -1.20
N MET A 36 2.48 -0.29 -0.20
CA MET A 36 2.26 -0.64 1.21
C MET A 36 0.76 -0.83 1.49
N PHE A 37 -0.09 0.01 0.92
CA PHE A 37 -1.53 -0.13 1.04
C PHE A 37 -2.05 -1.42 0.38
N ILE A 38 -1.59 -1.73 -0.84
CA ILE A 38 -1.94 -3.00 -1.53
C ILE A 38 -1.59 -4.20 -0.65
N ARG A 39 -0.42 -4.16 -0.02
CA ARG A 39 0.03 -5.21 0.89
C ARG A 39 -0.88 -5.31 2.13
N SER A 40 -1.22 -4.19 2.75
CA SER A 40 -2.06 -4.16 3.95
C SER A 40 -3.49 -4.67 3.70
N LEU A 41 -4.03 -4.49 2.50
CA LEU A 41 -5.32 -5.07 2.13
C LEU A 41 -5.28 -6.60 2.15
N ASP A 42 -4.22 -7.21 1.63
CA ASP A 42 -4.07 -8.67 1.65
C ASP A 42 -3.77 -9.21 3.05
N GLU A 43 -3.00 -8.48 3.87
CA GLU A 43 -2.81 -8.85 5.29
C GLU A 43 -4.14 -8.90 6.02
N LYS A 44 -4.98 -7.88 5.84
CA LYS A 44 -6.31 -7.84 6.45
C LYS A 44 -7.22 -8.97 5.94
N GLU A 45 -7.12 -9.33 4.65
CA GLU A 45 -7.84 -10.48 4.10
C GLU A 45 -7.38 -11.79 4.73
N LEU A 46 -6.05 -11.98 4.93
CA LEU A 46 -5.48 -13.15 5.60
C LEU A 46 -5.93 -13.26 7.05
N GLU A 47 -5.94 -12.17 7.80
CA GLU A 47 -6.46 -12.12 9.17
C GLU A 47 -7.96 -12.51 9.21
N THR A 48 -8.73 -12.02 8.25
CA THR A 48 -10.14 -12.36 8.11
C THR A 48 -10.35 -13.85 7.82
N GLU A 49 -9.54 -14.43 6.93
CA GLU A 49 -9.57 -15.86 6.60
C GLU A 49 -9.18 -16.72 7.81
N GLU A 50 -8.18 -16.31 8.59
CA GLU A 50 -7.78 -16.99 9.83
C GLU A 50 -8.90 -16.95 10.86
N PHE A 51 -9.53 -15.80 11.07
CA PHE A 51 -10.67 -15.67 11.97
C PHE A 51 -11.84 -16.56 11.56
N GLU A 52 -12.20 -16.62 10.27
CA GLU A 52 -13.23 -17.52 9.76
C GLU A 52 -12.92 -18.99 10.02
N ASN A 53 -11.65 -19.40 9.85
CA ASN A 53 -11.22 -20.77 10.09
C ASN A 53 -11.34 -21.16 11.57
N ILE A 54 -11.14 -20.21 12.49
CA ILE A 54 -11.22 -20.44 13.93
C ILE A 54 -12.66 -20.35 14.43
N SER A 55 -13.41 -19.32 14.02
CA SER A 55 -14.75 -19.04 14.52
C SER A 55 -15.87 -19.84 13.81
N GLY A 56 -15.64 -20.22 12.54
CA GLY A 56 -16.66 -20.77 11.67
C GLY A 56 -17.66 -19.75 11.14
N GLU A 57 -17.50 -18.47 11.47
CA GLU A 57 -18.36 -17.39 11.01
C GLU A 57 -17.83 -16.83 9.68
N LYS A 58 -18.72 -16.62 8.71
CA LYS A 58 -18.35 -15.97 7.45
C LYS A 58 -18.22 -14.47 7.64
N MET A 59 -17.14 -13.91 7.12
CA MET A 59 -16.84 -12.49 7.13
C MET A 59 -16.84 -11.91 5.72
N ASP A 60 -17.04 -10.60 5.63
CA ASP A 60 -16.94 -9.89 4.35
C ASP A 60 -15.49 -9.87 3.85
N LYS A 61 -15.32 -10.14 2.55
CA LYS A 61 -14.02 -10.24 1.90
C LYS A 61 -13.70 -8.95 1.12
N ILE A 62 -12.45 -8.52 1.20
CA ILE A 62 -11.97 -7.35 0.47
C ILE A 62 -11.80 -7.69 -1.01
N PHE A 63 -11.20 -8.87 -1.28
CA PHE A 63 -10.90 -9.31 -2.64
C PHE A 63 -12.03 -10.17 -3.21
N PRO A 64 -12.38 -9.98 -4.50
CA PRO A 64 -13.32 -10.87 -5.17
C PRO A 64 -12.87 -12.32 -5.11
N GLN A 65 -13.83 -13.23 -4.96
CA GLN A 65 -13.53 -14.66 -4.80
C GLN A 65 -13.32 -15.40 -6.14
N SER A 66 -13.36 -14.68 -7.26
CA SER A 66 -12.98 -15.21 -8.58
C SER A 66 -11.48 -15.52 -8.65
N PRO A 67 -11.04 -16.38 -9.57
CA PRO A 67 -9.61 -16.63 -9.79
C PRO A 67 -8.84 -15.33 -10.13
N ILE A 68 -9.48 -14.39 -10.82
CA ILE A 68 -8.89 -13.09 -11.18
C ILE A 68 -8.80 -12.20 -9.95
N GLY A 69 -9.87 -12.08 -9.18
CA GLY A 69 -9.88 -11.33 -7.92
C GLY A 69 -8.81 -11.83 -6.95
N GLN A 70 -8.70 -13.14 -6.78
CA GLN A 70 -7.67 -13.73 -5.91
C GLN A 70 -6.24 -13.54 -6.44
N SER A 71 -6.05 -13.43 -7.76
CA SER A 71 -4.72 -13.14 -8.34
C SER A 71 -4.22 -11.71 -8.02
N MET A 72 -5.09 -10.82 -7.59
CA MET A 72 -4.75 -9.44 -7.20
C MET A 72 -4.15 -9.34 -5.79
N ARG A 73 -4.14 -10.41 -5.01
CA ARG A 73 -3.60 -10.43 -3.65
C ARG A 73 -2.07 -10.40 -3.65
N TRP A 74 -1.50 -9.61 -2.76
CA TRP A 74 -0.04 -9.49 -2.61
C TRP A 74 0.64 -10.84 -2.43
N SER A 75 0.13 -11.68 -1.54
CA SER A 75 0.63 -13.04 -1.27
C SER A 75 0.63 -13.95 -2.49
N ARG A 76 -0.22 -13.67 -3.48
CA ARG A 76 -0.35 -14.48 -4.69
C ARG A 76 0.58 -14.04 -5.81
N PHE A 77 0.76 -12.73 -6.01
CA PHE A 77 1.56 -12.24 -7.13
C PHE A 77 3.02 -11.93 -6.78
N LYS A 78 3.37 -11.69 -5.52
CA LYS A 78 4.70 -11.20 -5.12
C LYS A 78 5.90 -12.03 -5.61
N ASN A 79 5.69 -13.32 -5.83
CA ASN A 79 6.72 -14.28 -6.28
C ASN A 79 6.62 -14.64 -7.77
N ASN A 80 5.74 -14.01 -8.54
CA ASN A 80 5.61 -14.23 -9.97
C ASN A 80 6.76 -13.58 -10.75
N ASP A 81 6.79 -13.82 -12.06
CA ASP A 81 7.73 -13.13 -12.94
C ASP A 81 7.51 -11.61 -12.93
N PRO A 82 8.57 -10.80 -13.06
CA PRO A 82 8.46 -9.33 -12.99
C PRO A 82 7.41 -8.74 -13.91
N ARG A 83 7.23 -9.29 -15.10
CA ARG A 83 6.21 -8.84 -16.07
C ARG A 83 4.80 -9.12 -15.56
N ASP A 84 4.56 -10.32 -15.04
CA ASP A 84 3.26 -10.71 -14.50
C ASP A 84 2.88 -9.85 -13.30
N ILE A 85 3.84 -9.58 -12.40
CA ILE A 85 3.65 -8.66 -11.26
C ILE A 85 3.25 -7.27 -11.77
N TYR A 86 3.97 -6.76 -12.76
CA TYR A 86 3.73 -5.45 -13.32
C TYR A 86 2.35 -5.34 -13.97
N ASP A 87 1.96 -6.34 -14.76
CA ASP A 87 0.68 -6.40 -15.43
C ASP A 87 -0.48 -6.52 -14.42
N VAL A 88 -0.34 -7.37 -13.42
CA VAL A 88 -1.36 -7.50 -12.36
C VAL A 88 -1.54 -6.18 -11.61
N ILE A 89 -0.47 -5.53 -11.19
CA ILE A 89 -0.57 -4.27 -10.42
C ILE A 89 -1.09 -3.15 -11.29
N SER A 90 -0.51 -2.93 -12.48
CA SER A 90 -0.86 -1.77 -13.31
C SER A 90 -2.25 -1.88 -13.96
N GLN A 91 -2.65 -3.09 -14.37
CA GLN A 91 -3.89 -3.28 -15.14
C GLN A 91 -5.08 -3.71 -14.28
N ARG A 92 -4.86 -4.24 -13.07
CA ARG A 92 -5.93 -4.76 -12.21
C ARG A 92 -5.93 -4.17 -10.83
N VAL A 93 -4.88 -4.37 -10.03
CA VAL A 93 -4.87 -3.97 -8.62
C VAL A 93 -5.01 -2.46 -8.48
N PHE A 94 -4.22 -1.69 -9.22
CA PHE A 94 -4.25 -0.24 -9.14
C PHE A 94 -5.59 0.36 -9.62
N PRO A 95 -6.15 -0.04 -10.78
CA PRO A 95 -7.51 0.32 -11.16
C PRO A 95 -8.57 -0.12 -10.16
N ALA A 96 -8.46 -1.33 -9.59
CA ALA A 96 -9.41 -1.83 -8.59
C ALA A 96 -9.44 -0.96 -7.33
N ILE A 97 -8.27 -0.59 -6.81
CA ILE A 97 -8.18 0.28 -5.62
C ILE A 97 -8.82 1.65 -5.86
N LYS A 98 -8.63 2.22 -7.05
CA LYS A 98 -9.27 3.49 -7.43
C LYS A 98 -10.80 3.41 -7.46
N ASN A 99 -11.35 2.23 -7.68
CA ASN A 99 -12.78 1.96 -7.76
C ASN A 99 -13.29 1.12 -6.59
N MET A 100 -12.56 1.10 -5.49
CA MET A 100 -12.93 0.40 -4.26
C MET A 100 -14.17 1.06 -3.65
N LYS A 101 -15.22 0.26 -3.39
CA LYS A 101 -16.45 0.71 -2.75
C LYS A 101 -16.77 -0.16 -1.54
N HIS A 102 -17.27 0.43 -0.47
CA HIS A 102 -17.69 -0.27 0.76
C HIS A 102 -16.63 -1.19 1.38
N GLY A 103 -15.35 -0.94 1.11
CA GLY A 103 -14.28 -1.83 1.57
C GLY A 103 -13.99 -3.02 0.66
N HIS A 104 -14.65 -3.14 -0.48
CA HIS A 104 -14.49 -4.22 -1.46
C HIS A 104 -13.82 -3.73 -2.74
N LEU A 105 -12.98 -4.57 -3.32
CA LEU A 105 -12.40 -4.34 -4.63
C LEU A 105 -13.32 -4.87 -5.73
N PRO A 106 -13.45 -4.19 -6.88
CA PRO A 106 -14.16 -4.70 -8.03
C PRO A 106 -13.44 -5.91 -8.64
N ASP A 107 -14.19 -6.78 -9.29
CA ASP A 107 -13.68 -7.92 -10.05
C ASP A 107 -13.41 -7.54 -11.51
N PHE A 108 -12.85 -8.47 -12.28
CA PHE A 108 -12.58 -8.30 -13.70
C PHE A 108 -13.07 -9.49 -14.50
N THR A 109 -13.52 -9.22 -15.72
CA THR A 109 -13.79 -10.28 -16.71
C THR A 109 -12.50 -10.90 -17.21
N PRO A 110 -12.53 -12.10 -17.83
CA PRO A 110 -11.37 -12.68 -18.49
C PRO A 110 -10.75 -11.79 -19.58
N GLN A 111 -11.51 -10.87 -20.15
CA GLN A 111 -11.08 -9.91 -21.15
C GLN A 111 -10.41 -8.67 -20.52
N GLY A 112 -10.38 -8.55 -19.18
CA GLY A 112 -9.76 -7.46 -18.44
C GLY A 112 -10.67 -6.26 -18.20
N GLU A 113 -11.98 -6.39 -18.48
CA GLU A 113 -12.96 -5.33 -18.18
C GLU A 113 -13.33 -5.38 -16.70
N MET A 114 -13.36 -4.21 -16.05
CA MET A 114 -13.76 -4.10 -14.65
C MET A 114 -15.27 -4.35 -14.49
N ILE A 115 -15.62 -5.17 -13.52
CA ILE A 115 -17.01 -5.42 -13.12
C ILE A 115 -17.33 -4.43 -11.99
N GLU A 116 -18.19 -3.46 -12.27
CA GLU A 116 -18.56 -2.45 -11.27
C GLU A 116 -19.26 -3.09 -10.07
N ILE A 117 -18.90 -2.62 -8.88
CA ILE A 117 -19.60 -2.97 -7.65
C ILE A 117 -20.97 -2.26 -7.68
N ALA A 118 -22.05 -3.03 -7.60
CA ALA A 118 -23.38 -2.48 -7.54
C ALA A 118 -23.52 -1.55 -6.33
N ASP A 119 -24.02 -0.34 -6.56
CA ASP A 119 -24.39 0.54 -5.46
C ASP A 119 -25.57 -0.12 -4.74
N GLY A 120 -25.34 -0.63 -3.54
CA GLY A 120 -26.40 -1.17 -2.69
C GLY A 120 -27.43 -0.07 -2.49
N GLY A 121 -28.64 -0.26 -3.01
CA GLY A 121 -29.72 0.73 -3.00
C GLY A 121 -30.21 1.09 -1.60
N GLY A 122 -29.39 1.80 -0.87
CA GLY A 122 -29.69 2.43 0.41
C GLY A 122 -29.63 3.95 0.22
N ASP A 123 -30.65 4.62 0.73
CA ASP A 123 -30.94 6.06 0.66
C ASP A 123 -29.93 6.92 1.48
N GLY A 124 -28.67 6.77 1.16
CA GLY A 124 -27.56 7.54 1.67
C GLY A 124 -26.55 7.71 0.55
N ALA A 125 -26.49 8.91 -0.03
CA ALA A 125 -25.38 9.31 -0.90
C ALA A 125 -24.10 9.04 -0.13
N GLU A 126 -23.47 7.90 -0.41
CA GLU A 126 -22.29 7.46 0.28
C GLU A 126 -21.19 8.42 -0.06
N LYS A 127 -20.78 9.14 0.96
CA LYS A 127 -19.62 10.01 0.88
C LYS A 127 -18.45 9.10 0.52
N ASP A 128 -17.91 9.30 -0.68
CA ASP A 128 -16.61 8.73 -1.04
C ASP A 128 -15.71 8.76 0.17
N THR A 129 -15.20 7.62 0.59
CA THR A 129 -14.28 7.59 1.73
C THR A 129 -13.13 8.55 1.43
N ALA A 130 -12.56 9.17 2.46
CA ALA A 130 -11.40 10.06 2.29
C ALA A 130 -10.30 9.38 1.47
N PHE A 131 -10.20 8.06 1.59
CA PHE A 131 -9.28 7.22 0.84
C PHE A 131 -9.66 7.12 -0.66
N ALA A 132 -10.92 6.89 -1.00
CA ALA A 132 -11.37 6.83 -2.40
C ALA A 132 -11.07 8.15 -3.13
N ARG A 133 -11.32 9.29 -2.45
CA ARG A 133 -10.98 10.63 -2.98
C ARG A 133 -9.46 10.82 -3.15
N TYR A 134 -8.66 10.32 -2.22
CA TYR A 134 -7.20 10.37 -2.33
C TYR A 134 -6.70 9.51 -3.49
N MET A 135 -7.29 8.34 -3.71
CA MET A 135 -6.90 7.42 -4.77
C MET A 135 -7.45 7.80 -6.16
N SER A 136 -8.47 8.66 -6.26
CA SER A 136 -9.06 9.05 -7.56
C SER A 136 -8.01 9.61 -8.54
N ASP A 137 -7.12 10.44 -8.04
CA ASP A 137 -6.06 11.09 -8.80
C ASP A 137 -4.73 10.31 -8.80
N ALA A 138 -4.69 9.17 -8.11
CA ALA A 138 -3.48 8.36 -8.01
C ALA A 138 -3.04 7.84 -9.39
N MET A 139 -1.74 7.89 -9.64
CA MET A 139 -1.12 7.40 -10.87
C MET A 139 -0.04 6.37 -10.54
N PHE A 140 -0.07 5.25 -11.25
CA PHE A 140 1.00 4.26 -11.17
C PHE A 140 2.14 4.70 -12.09
N LEU A 141 3.28 5.09 -11.49
CA LEU A 141 4.39 5.71 -12.20
C LEU A 141 5.69 4.88 -12.18
N ILE A 142 5.66 3.68 -11.64
CA ILE A 142 6.84 2.80 -11.65
C ILE A 142 7.11 2.37 -13.09
N PRO A 143 8.32 2.69 -13.64
CA PRO A 143 8.50 2.66 -15.09
C PRO A 143 8.74 1.27 -15.67
N THR A 144 9.23 0.32 -14.87
CA THR A 144 9.61 -1.00 -15.39
C THR A 144 9.28 -2.14 -14.43
N PRO A 145 9.01 -3.36 -14.97
CA PRO A 145 8.81 -4.55 -14.16
C PRO A 145 9.96 -4.85 -13.19
N GLN A 146 11.19 -4.61 -13.61
CA GLN A 146 12.38 -4.89 -12.79
C GLN A 146 12.49 -3.95 -11.59
N VAL A 147 12.16 -2.68 -11.77
CA VAL A 147 12.12 -1.70 -10.67
C VAL A 147 11.02 -2.09 -9.68
N LEU A 148 9.81 -2.40 -10.19
CA LEU A 148 8.70 -2.84 -9.36
C LEU A 148 9.05 -4.09 -8.54
N GLN A 149 9.64 -5.10 -9.15
CA GLN A 149 10.06 -6.32 -8.46
C GLN A 149 11.04 -6.04 -7.31
N LYS A 150 12.04 -5.17 -7.53
CA LYS A 150 12.99 -4.79 -6.48
C LYS A 150 12.28 -4.13 -5.30
N ILE A 151 11.32 -3.26 -5.58
CA ILE A 151 10.54 -2.57 -4.54
C ILE A 151 9.70 -3.59 -3.75
N ILE A 152 8.99 -4.49 -4.45
CA ILE A 152 8.17 -5.53 -3.81
C ILE A 152 9.03 -6.43 -2.92
N THR A 153 10.16 -6.92 -3.43
CA THR A 153 11.09 -7.74 -2.66
C THR A 153 11.62 -7.00 -1.44
N GLY A 154 11.96 -5.72 -1.60
CA GLY A 154 12.46 -4.88 -0.49
C GLY A 154 11.39 -4.60 0.57
N LEU A 155 10.16 -4.33 0.15
CA LEU A 155 9.03 -4.15 1.07
C LEU A 155 8.71 -5.46 1.80
N ASP A 156 8.70 -6.57 1.10
CA ASP A 156 8.39 -7.88 1.67
C ASP A 156 9.43 -8.25 2.75
N ASP A 157 10.72 -8.11 2.46
CA ASP A 157 11.82 -8.31 3.43
C ASP A 157 11.69 -7.38 4.65
N LEU A 158 11.31 -6.13 4.43
CA LEU A 158 11.11 -5.15 5.48
C LEU A 158 9.97 -5.54 6.43
N TYR A 159 8.83 -5.96 5.88
CA TYR A 159 7.64 -6.32 6.67
C TYR A 159 7.74 -7.71 7.30
N GLU A 160 8.38 -8.68 6.67
CA GLU A 160 8.51 -10.02 7.23
C GLU A 160 9.50 -10.09 8.41
N HIS A 161 10.49 -9.20 8.44
CA HIS A 161 11.59 -9.30 9.41
C HIS A 161 11.70 -8.13 10.38
N ASP A 162 11.21 -6.96 10.03
CA ASP A 162 11.54 -5.73 10.75
C ASP A 162 10.33 -4.92 11.22
N ILE A 163 9.19 -4.99 10.56
CA ILE A 163 7.99 -4.21 10.90
C ILE A 163 6.91 -5.13 11.44
N SER A 164 6.75 -5.11 12.76
CA SER A 164 5.81 -6.00 13.48
C SER A 164 4.52 -5.34 13.90
N ASP A 165 4.43 -4.01 13.90
CA ASP A 165 3.31 -3.27 14.46
C ASP A 165 3.03 -1.92 13.75
N LEU A 166 1.87 -1.33 14.05
CA LEU A 166 1.41 -0.06 13.49
C LEU A 166 2.31 1.13 13.87
N ASP A 167 2.94 1.08 15.04
CA ASP A 167 3.84 2.16 15.50
C ASP A 167 5.11 2.18 14.63
N MET A 168 5.64 1.02 14.28
CA MET A 168 6.78 0.91 13.38
C MET A 168 6.44 1.34 11.95
N GLN A 169 5.22 1.07 11.49
CA GLN A 169 4.74 1.61 10.20
C GLN A 169 4.68 3.14 10.24
N GLY A 170 4.20 3.73 11.33
CA GLY A 170 4.20 5.18 11.54
C GLY A 170 5.61 5.78 11.52
N ASP A 171 6.56 5.16 12.20
CA ASP A 171 7.97 5.56 12.22
C ASP A 171 8.62 5.45 10.82
N LEU A 172 8.23 4.43 10.03
CA LEU A 172 8.68 4.28 8.64
C LEU A 172 8.19 5.45 7.78
N TYR A 173 6.91 5.82 7.90
CA TYR A 173 6.35 6.99 7.20
C TYR A 173 7.05 8.27 7.61
N GLU A 174 7.28 8.48 8.90
CA GLU A 174 8.00 9.66 9.41
C GLU A 174 9.41 9.74 8.83
N TYR A 175 10.12 8.61 8.74
CA TYR A 175 11.45 8.55 8.14
C TYR A 175 11.41 8.90 6.64
N MET A 176 10.45 8.36 5.89
CA MET A 176 10.30 8.69 4.46
C MET A 176 9.96 10.17 4.25
N LEU A 177 9.06 10.74 5.07
CA LEU A 177 8.73 12.16 5.03
C LEU A 177 9.93 13.05 5.39
N GLY A 178 10.82 12.59 6.28
CA GLY A 178 12.08 13.25 6.60
C GLY A 178 12.98 13.44 5.38
N LYS A 179 12.91 12.54 4.38
CA LYS A 179 13.66 12.68 3.13
C LYS A 179 13.19 13.84 2.25
N LEU A 180 11.92 14.26 2.36
CA LEU A 180 11.40 15.46 1.67
C LEU A 180 12.07 16.72 2.20
N SER A 181 12.28 16.82 3.50
CA SER A 181 12.89 18.00 4.12
C SER A 181 14.37 18.16 3.75
N THR A 182 15.09 17.05 3.59
CA THR A 182 16.49 17.06 3.14
C THR A 182 16.64 17.36 1.65
N ALA A 183 15.61 17.08 0.85
CA ALA A 183 15.59 17.39 -0.58
C ALA A 183 15.22 18.87 -0.90
N GLY A 184 15.02 19.71 0.09
CA GLY A 184 14.71 21.14 -0.09
C GLY A 184 13.29 21.44 -0.61
N GLN A 185 12.41 20.43 -0.64
CA GLN A 185 11.02 20.59 -1.03
C GLN A 185 10.12 20.60 0.21
N ASN A 186 9.56 21.77 0.52
CA ASN A 186 8.52 22.03 1.51
C ASN A 186 8.69 21.38 2.88
N GLY A 187 9.47 22.08 3.75
CA GLY A 187 9.54 21.73 5.17
C GLY A 187 8.24 22.01 5.92
N GLN A 188 7.31 21.10 5.92
CA GLN A 188 6.36 21.05 7.04
C GLN A 188 7.14 20.46 8.23
N PHE A 189 7.48 21.37 9.19
CA PHE A 189 8.14 20.96 10.43
C PHE A 189 7.15 20.15 11.26
N ARG A 190 7.33 18.84 11.26
CA ARG A 190 6.66 17.97 12.21
C ARG A 190 7.43 18.03 13.51
N THR A 191 6.75 18.29 14.63
CA THR A 191 7.38 18.26 15.96
C THR A 191 7.94 16.86 16.20
N PRO A 192 9.26 16.70 16.45
CA PRO A 192 9.86 15.39 16.68
C PRO A 192 9.18 14.66 17.86
N ARG A 193 9.00 13.34 17.76
CA ARG A 193 8.31 12.52 18.77
C ARG A 193 8.85 12.72 20.20
N HIS A 194 10.17 12.84 20.36
CA HIS A 194 10.78 13.06 21.67
C HIS A 194 10.38 14.42 22.28
N ILE A 195 10.11 15.43 21.47
CA ILE A 195 9.57 16.72 21.92
C ILE A 195 8.11 16.59 22.32
N ILE A 196 7.31 15.85 21.53
CA ILE A 196 5.91 15.56 21.87
C ILE A 196 5.86 14.80 23.20
N GLN A 197 6.70 13.78 23.37
CA GLN A 197 6.77 12.98 24.59
C GLN A 197 7.16 13.83 25.80
N MET A 198 8.16 14.69 25.66
CA MET A 198 8.54 15.65 26.69
C MET A 198 7.40 16.60 27.03
N MET A 199 6.63 17.07 26.05
CA MET A 199 5.49 17.95 26.28
C MET A 199 4.36 17.24 27.04
N VAL A 200 4.12 15.96 26.72
CA VAL A 200 3.10 15.13 27.42
C VAL A 200 3.51 14.82 28.86
N GLU A 201 4.80 14.65 29.13
CA GLU A 201 5.31 14.41 30.50
C GLU A 201 5.32 15.68 31.38
N LEU A 202 5.24 16.87 30.75
CA LEU A 202 5.22 18.14 31.46
C LEU A 202 3.81 18.68 31.77
N VAL A 203 2.76 18.04 31.26
CA VAL A 203 1.34 18.36 31.48
C VAL A 203 0.68 17.38 32.41
#